data_ecd13fa136741bf27e7aaac5e291d0a2
#
_entry.id   ecd13fa136741bf27e7aaac5e291d0a2
#
_cell.length_a   1.000
_cell.length_b   1.000
_cell.length_c   1.000
_cell.angle_alpha   90.00
_cell.angle_beta   90.00
_cell.angle_gamma   90.00
#
_symmetry.space_group_name_H-M   'P 1'
#
loop_
_entity.id
_entity.type
_entity.pdbx_description
1 polymer ?
#
loop_
_entity_poly.entity_id
_entity_poly.type
_entity_poly.pdbx_seq_one_letter_code
_entity_poly.pdbx_strand_id
1 'polypeptide(L)'
;MTVEKIEKYKGETYMVVIDRVKKVFLHRDIINRFGLAEGSEITNEQLTQVLMASELRRASRRAMYLINERDYSYIQLFEKLSANYSEDICYKVTDMMAKKGFINDRRYAQEVVYTYMECRLYGPRRVKQELYKRGIRGRIADEVIEENLDGLYERLEKLIDRKYSAY
;
A
#
# COMPACT_ATOMS: atom_id res chain seq x y z
N MET A 1 -21.36 21.07 18.64
CA MET A 1 -19.95 21.47 18.75
C MET A 1 -19.70 22.61 17.77
N THR A 2 -18.93 23.60 18.17
CA THR A 2 -18.67 24.79 17.35
C THR A 2 -17.21 24.81 16.87
N VAL A 3 -17.00 25.14 15.60
CA VAL A 3 -15.66 25.39 15.06
C VAL A 3 -15.23 26.78 15.47
N GLU A 4 -14.33 26.89 16.42
CA GLU A 4 -13.93 28.18 17.01
C GLU A 4 -12.89 28.92 16.16
N LYS A 5 -11.91 28.18 15.62
CA LYS A 5 -10.79 28.78 14.89
C LYS A 5 -10.26 27.84 13.81
N ILE A 6 -9.90 28.42 12.67
CA ILE A 6 -9.20 27.72 11.58
C ILE A 6 -7.93 28.51 11.27
N GLU A 7 -6.78 28.00 11.68
CA GLU A 7 -5.49 28.68 11.54
C GLU A 7 -4.52 27.85 10.68
N LYS A 8 -3.83 28.51 9.77
CA LYS A 8 -2.82 27.85 8.93
C LYS A 8 -1.68 27.29 9.81
N TYR A 9 -1.39 26.00 9.69
CA TYR A 9 -0.34 25.34 10.45
C TYR A 9 0.93 25.12 9.63
N LYS A 10 0.86 24.32 8.57
CA LYS A 10 2.00 24.04 7.69
C LYS A 10 1.54 23.64 6.29
N GLY A 11 2.08 24.29 5.26
CA GLY A 11 1.66 24.03 3.87
C GLY A 11 0.15 24.24 3.70
N GLU A 12 -0.55 23.22 3.24
CA GLU A 12 -2.01 23.21 3.07
C GLU A 12 -2.76 22.57 4.25
N THR A 13 -2.08 22.39 5.39
CA THR A 13 -2.68 21.85 6.62
C THR A 13 -3.04 23.01 7.56
N TYR A 14 -4.22 22.93 8.14
CA TYR A 14 -4.79 23.90 9.06
C TYR A 14 -5.09 23.23 10.41
N MET A 15 -4.86 23.96 11.47
CA MET A 15 -5.32 23.61 12.81
C MET A 15 -6.76 24.11 12.97
N VAL A 16 -7.68 23.21 13.23
CA VAL A 16 -9.09 23.51 13.49
C VAL A 16 -9.35 23.27 14.98
N VAL A 17 -9.83 24.29 15.68
CA VAL A 17 -10.17 24.22 17.10
C VAL A 17 -11.69 24.06 17.24
N ILE A 18 -12.11 23.03 17.96
CA ILE A 18 -13.52 22.70 18.18
C ILE A 18 -13.80 22.77 19.68
N ASP A 19 -14.87 23.49 20.07
CA ASP A 19 -15.32 23.68 21.46
C ASP A 19 -14.16 24.12 22.40
N ARG A 20 -13.23 24.94 21.93
CA ARG A 20 -12.06 25.47 22.68
C ARG A 20 -11.07 24.43 23.20
N VAL A 21 -11.37 23.17 23.08
CA VAL A 21 -10.58 22.06 23.69
C VAL A 21 -9.95 21.17 22.64
N LYS A 22 -10.70 20.75 21.62
CA LYS A 22 -10.26 19.78 20.65
C LYS A 22 -9.56 20.43 19.48
N LYS A 23 -8.27 20.12 19.29
CA LYS A 23 -7.47 20.56 18.14
C LYS A 23 -7.33 19.43 17.14
N VAL A 24 -7.71 19.64 15.89
CA VAL A 24 -7.54 18.69 14.80
C VAL A 24 -6.79 19.35 13.64
N PHE A 25 -5.93 18.56 12.98
CA PHE A 25 -5.14 19.04 11.84
C PHE A 25 -5.74 18.50 10.55
N LEU A 26 -6.31 19.39 9.75
CA LEU A 26 -7.02 19.06 8.53
C LEU A 26 -6.36 19.71 7.31
N HIS A 27 -6.36 19.00 6.20
CA HIS A 27 -5.95 19.59 4.93
C HIS A 27 -7.06 20.50 4.39
N ARG A 28 -6.68 21.55 3.65
CA ARG A 28 -7.62 22.50 3.04
C ARG A 28 -8.75 21.83 2.26
N ASP A 29 -8.44 20.78 1.49
CA ASP A 29 -9.44 20.06 0.72
C ASP A 29 -10.54 19.44 1.61
N ILE A 30 -10.20 18.97 2.81
CA ILE A 30 -11.16 18.42 3.77
C ILE A 30 -12.02 19.54 4.35
N ILE A 31 -11.42 20.67 4.73
CA ILE A 31 -12.14 21.84 5.22
C ILE A 31 -13.16 22.31 4.18
N ASN A 32 -12.73 22.47 2.94
CA ASN A 32 -13.59 22.91 1.83
C ASN A 32 -14.69 21.87 1.52
N ARG A 33 -14.34 20.60 1.47
CA ARG A 33 -15.31 19.52 1.19
C ARG A 33 -16.45 19.44 2.19
N PHE A 34 -16.15 19.67 3.46
CA PHE A 34 -17.14 19.63 4.55
C PHE A 34 -17.72 21.01 4.91
N GLY A 35 -17.30 22.07 4.20
CA GLY A 35 -17.80 23.41 4.42
C GLY A 35 -17.52 23.96 5.83
N LEU A 36 -16.37 23.56 6.42
CA LEU A 36 -16.01 24.00 7.77
C LEU A 36 -15.59 25.46 7.75
N ALA A 37 -16.22 26.27 8.58
CA ALA A 37 -15.91 27.69 8.76
C ALA A 37 -15.90 28.06 10.24
N GLU A 38 -15.15 29.11 10.60
CA GLU A 38 -15.19 29.65 11.97
C GLU A 38 -16.62 30.08 12.33
N GLY A 39 -17.08 29.70 13.50
CA GLY A 39 -18.43 29.92 13.98
C GLY A 39 -19.45 28.89 13.48
N SER A 40 -19.11 27.95 12.59
CA SER A 40 -20.03 26.92 12.14
C SER A 40 -20.27 25.86 13.22
N GLU A 41 -21.50 25.35 13.27
CA GLU A 41 -21.85 24.23 14.13
C GLU A 41 -21.58 22.89 13.41
N ILE A 42 -21.04 21.93 14.13
CA ILE A 42 -20.75 20.59 13.64
C ILE A 42 -21.29 19.54 14.61
N THR A 43 -21.95 18.50 14.08
CA THR A 43 -22.42 17.36 14.87
C THR A 43 -21.29 16.37 15.14
N ASN A 44 -21.49 15.45 16.11
CA ASN A 44 -20.54 14.36 16.36
C ASN A 44 -20.35 13.47 15.13
N GLU A 45 -21.43 13.21 14.40
CA GLU A 45 -21.39 12.40 13.17
C GLU A 45 -20.58 13.08 12.07
N GLN A 46 -20.81 14.37 11.86
CA GLN A 46 -20.03 15.16 10.90
C GLN A 46 -18.54 15.20 11.26
N LEU A 47 -18.22 15.40 12.54
CA LEU A 47 -16.83 15.37 12.99
C LEU A 47 -16.19 14.01 12.73
N THR A 48 -16.89 12.92 12.99
CA THR A 48 -16.40 11.57 12.69
C THR A 48 -16.13 11.40 11.20
N GLN A 49 -17.04 11.85 10.34
CA GLN A 49 -16.85 11.81 8.89
C GLN A 49 -15.66 12.65 8.41
N VAL A 50 -15.47 13.84 8.98
CA VAL A 50 -14.32 14.71 8.72
C VAL A 50 -13.00 14.02 9.08
N LEU A 51 -12.94 13.41 10.27
CA LEU A 51 -11.75 12.70 10.74
C LEU A 51 -11.43 11.46 9.87
N MET A 52 -12.46 10.68 9.52
CA MET A 52 -12.29 9.53 8.61
C MET A 52 -11.82 9.96 7.21
N ALA A 53 -12.38 11.03 6.66
CA ALA A 53 -11.96 11.57 5.37
C ALA A 53 -10.52 12.09 5.41
N SER A 54 -10.12 12.73 6.51
CA SER A 54 -8.76 13.18 6.73
C SER A 54 -7.78 12.01 6.84
N GLU A 55 -8.14 10.96 7.56
CA GLU A 55 -7.34 9.75 7.70
C GLU A 55 -7.19 9.03 6.35
N LEU A 56 -8.29 8.85 5.63
CA LEU A 56 -8.30 8.26 4.28
C LEU A 56 -7.37 9.01 3.32
N ARG A 57 -7.41 10.34 3.32
CA ARG A 57 -6.55 11.17 2.49
C ARG A 57 -5.07 10.97 2.83
N ARG A 58 -4.71 10.97 4.12
CA ARG A 58 -3.32 10.76 4.58
C ARG A 58 -2.82 9.37 4.21
N ALA A 59 -3.63 8.35 4.47
CA ALA A 59 -3.30 6.96 4.13
C ALA A 59 -3.13 6.76 2.61
N SER A 60 -4.00 7.36 1.79
CA SER A 60 -3.89 7.31 0.32
C SER A 60 -2.60 7.95 -0.18
N ARG A 61 -2.22 9.11 0.36
CA ARG A 61 -0.93 9.75 0.02
C ARG A 61 0.27 8.90 0.43
N ARG A 62 0.20 8.28 1.61
CA ARG A 62 1.24 7.36 2.08
C ARG A 62 1.35 6.13 1.18
N ALA A 63 0.23 5.56 0.78
CA ALA A 63 0.20 4.43 -0.15
C ALA A 63 0.86 4.78 -1.49
N MET A 64 0.49 5.91 -2.09
CA MET A 64 1.11 6.39 -3.34
C MET A 64 2.61 6.61 -3.21
N TYR A 65 3.05 7.20 -2.10
CA TYR A 65 4.48 7.36 -1.83
C TYR A 65 5.20 6.00 -1.79
N LEU A 66 4.65 5.03 -1.07
CA LEU A 66 5.24 3.69 -0.95
C LEU A 66 5.32 2.97 -2.30
N ILE A 67 4.23 3.03 -3.08
CA ILE A 67 4.15 2.39 -4.41
C ILE A 67 5.14 3.03 -5.40
N ASN A 68 5.41 4.33 -5.30
CA ASN A 68 6.42 5.00 -6.13
C ASN A 68 7.87 4.59 -5.79
N GLU A 69 8.13 4.15 -4.56
CA GLU A 69 9.46 3.71 -4.14
C GLU A 69 9.79 2.30 -4.63
N ARG A 70 8.81 1.38 -4.61
CA ARG A 70 8.95 0.00 -5.06
C ARG A 70 7.60 -0.70 -5.24
N ASP A 71 7.61 -1.85 -5.87
CA ASP A 71 6.44 -2.71 -5.95
C ASP A 71 6.05 -3.30 -4.59
N TYR A 72 4.76 -3.41 -4.37
CA TYR A 72 4.14 -4.00 -3.19
C TYR A 72 3.06 -4.99 -3.60
N SER A 73 2.96 -6.11 -2.88
CA SER A 73 1.75 -6.92 -2.91
C SER A 73 0.63 -6.25 -2.11
N TYR A 74 -0.60 -6.71 -2.32
CA TYR A 74 -1.76 -6.24 -1.54
C TYR A 74 -1.51 -6.31 -0.03
N ILE A 75 -1.06 -7.47 0.45
CA ILE A 75 -0.79 -7.70 1.87
C ILE A 75 0.35 -6.81 2.38
N GLN A 76 1.44 -6.70 1.65
CA GLN A 76 2.55 -5.84 2.06
C GLN A 76 2.17 -4.37 2.19
N LEU A 77 1.36 -3.85 1.25
CA LEU A 77 0.87 -2.47 1.34
C LEU A 77 -0.06 -2.29 2.53
N PHE A 78 -1.00 -3.24 2.73
CA PHE A 78 -1.88 -3.24 3.88
C PHE A 78 -1.11 -3.21 5.21
N GLU A 79 -0.13 -4.11 5.41
CA GLU A 79 0.71 -4.16 6.60
C GLU A 79 1.49 -2.86 6.83
N LYS A 80 1.99 -2.23 5.76
CA LYS A 80 2.68 -0.94 5.87
C LYS A 80 1.77 0.20 6.29
N LEU A 81 0.51 0.18 5.90
CA LEU A 81 -0.48 1.18 6.29
C LEU A 81 -1.01 0.93 7.71
N SER A 82 -1.21 -0.33 8.10
CA SER A 82 -1.77 -0.72 9.41
C SER A 82 -0.93 -0.27 10.60
N ALA A 83 0.36 0.03 10.39
CA ALA A 83 1.21 0.59 11.42
C ALA A 83 0.77 2.01 11.89
N ASN A 84 0.00 2.75 11.08
CA ASN A 84 -0.32 4.16 11.37
C ASN A 84 -1.79 4.53 11.14
N TYR A 85 -2.60 3.64 10.57
CA TYR A 85 -3.99 3.92 10.19
C TYR A 85 -4.91 2.79 10.68
N SER A 86 -6.19 3.12 10.83
CA SER A 86 -7.22 2.15 11.21
C SER A 86 -7.39 1.07 10.13
N GLU A 87 -7.80 -0.11 10.55
CA GLU A 87 -7.95 -1.28 9.68
C GLU A 87 -8.90 -1.01 8.51
N ASP A 88 -10.06 -0.40 8.79
CA ASP A 88 -11.04 -0.01 7.77
C ASP A 88 -10.48 0.93 6.71
N ILE A 89 -9.64 1.88 7.11
CA ILE A 89 -8.97 2.80 6.19
C ILE A 89 -7.90 2.06 5.38
N CYS A 90 -7.16 1.15 6.00
CA CYS A 90 -6.16 0.33 5.31
C CYS A 90 -6.80 -0.51 4.20
N TYR A 91 -7.92 -1.20 4.49
CA TYR A 91 -8.67 -1.93 3.46
C TYR A 91 -9.17 -1.03 2.34
N LYS A 92 -9.81 0.10 2.67
CA LYS A 92 -10.32 1.04 1.66
C LYS A 92 -9.23 1.56 0.73
N VAL A 93 -8.07 1.92 1.30
CA VAL A 93 -6.95 2.43 0.50
C VAL A 93 -6.32 1.34 -0.34
N THR A 94 -6.05 0.17 0.23
CA THR A 94 -5.42 -0.94 -0.49
C THR A 94 -6.32 -1.43 -1.63
N ASP A 95 -7.63 -1.58 -1.39
CA ASP A 95 -8.61 -1.91 -2.43
C ASP A 95 -8.65 -0.85 -3.54
N MET A 96 -8.61 0.42 -3.17
CA MET A 96 -8.59 1.51 -4.15
C MET A 96 -7.33 1.46 -5.03
N MET A 97 -6.17 1.16 -4.45
CA MET A 97 -4.91 1.03 -5.19
C MET A 97 -4.93 -0.19 -6.12
N ALA A 98 -5.51 -1.31 -5.66
CA ALA A 98 -5.70 -2.50 -6.49
C ALA A 98 -6.67 -2.26 -7.65
N LYS A 99 -7.84 -1.67 -7.40
CA LYS A 99 -8.83 -1.35 -8.43
C LYS A 99 -8.31 -0.37 -9.49
N LYS A 100 -7.44 0.55 -9.10
CA LYS A 100 -6.77 1.48 -10.04
C LYS A 100 -5.57 0.84 -10.76
N GLY A 101 -5.21 -0.39 -10.45
CA GLY A 101 -4.07 -1.10 -11.06
C GLY A 101 -2.70 -0.64 -10.57
N PHE A 102 -2.62 0.18 -9.53
CA PHE A 102 -1.34 0.60 -8.93
C PHE A 102 -0.63 -0.55 -8.24
N ILE A 103 -1.39 -1.50 -7.65
CA ILE A 103 -0.88 -2.78 -7.17
C ILE A 103 -1.56 -3.91 -7.91
N ASN A 104 -0.78 -4.94 -8.25
CA ASN A 104 -1.27 -6.13 -8.94
C ASN A 104 -0.40 -7.33 -8.54
N ASP A 105 -0.93 -8.18 -7.69
CA ASP A 105 -0.20 -9.32 -7.13
C ASP A 105 0.28 -10.30 -8.19
N ARG A 106 -0.49 -10.50 -9.30
CA ARG A 106 -0.07 -11.37 -10.40
C ARG A 106 1.14 -10.79 -11.15
N ARG A 107 1.11 -9.49 -11.50
CA ARG A 107 2.23 -8.80 -12.16
C ARG A 107 3.48 -8.86 -11.27
N TYR A 108 3.32 -8.54 -9.98
CA TYR A 108 4.42 -8.59 -9.02
C TYR A 108 4.96 -10.01 -8.84
N ALA A 109 4.08 -11.04 -8.82
CA ALA A 109 4.50 -12.44 -8.80
C ALA A 109 5.33 -12.82 -10.03
N GLN A 110 4.94 -12.38 -11.23
CA GLN A 110 5.68 -12.63 -12.47
C GLN A 110 7.10 -12.04 -12.42
N GLU A 111 7.25 -10.81 -11.94
CA GLU A 111 8.55 -10.16 -11.76
C GLU A 111 9.44 -10.90 -10.75
N VAL A 112 8.85 -11.35 -9.63
CA VAL A 112 9.55 -12.14 -8.62
C VAL A 112 10.00 -13.49 -9.20
N VAL A 113 9.10 -14.20 -9.89
CA VAL A 113 9.41 -15.49 -10.51
C VAL A 113 10.53 -15.32 -11.54
N TYR A 114 10.41 -14.34 -12.43
CA TYR A 114 11.48 -14.05 -13.40
C TYR A 114 12.82 -13.79 -12.73
N THR A 115 12.87 -12.90 -11.75
CA THR A 115 14.10 -12.55 -11.04
C THR A 115 14.73 -13.77 -10.36
N TYR A 116 13.93 -14.59 -9.70
CA TYR A 116 14.46 -15.70 -8.91
C TYR A 116 14.71 -16.95 -9.74
N MET A 117 13.91 -17.24 -10.77
CA MET A 117 14.15 -18.41 -11.65
C MET A 117 15.19 -18.10 -12.72
N GLU A 118 15.10 -16.98 -13.43
CA GLU A 118 15.98 -16.68 -14.56
C GLU A 118 17.33 -16.06 -14.13
N CYS A 119 17.30 -15.06 -13.24
CA CYS A 119 18.52 -14.35 -12.86
C CYS A 119 19.29 -15.08 -11.74
N ARG A 120 18.57 -15.65 -10.75
CA ARG A 120 19.19 -16.31 -9.60
C ARG A 120 19.25 -17.83 -9.72
N LEU A 121 18.61 -18.41 -10.71
CA LEU A 121 18.55 -19.84 -10.98
C LEU A 121 18.01 -20.67 -9.80
N TYR A 122 17.00 -20.12 -9.09
CA TYR A 122 16.34 -20.84 -8.00
C TYR A 122 15.30 -21.80 -8.54
N GLY A 123 15.19 -22.97 -7.89
CA GLY A 123 14.14 -23.93 -8.20
C GLY A 123 12.75 -23.47 -7.74
N PRO A 124 11.66 -24.06 -8.29
CA PRO A 124 10.26 -23.65 -8.03
C PRO A 124 9.89 -23.58 -6.56
N ARG A 125 10.36 -24.53 -5.74
CA ARG A 125 10.08 -24.57 -4.29
C ARG A 125 10.60 -23.31 -3.57
N ARG A 126 11.81 -22.87 -3.90
CA ARG A 126 12.41 -21.70 -3.29
C ARG A 126 11.73 -20.42 -3.77
N VAL A 127 11.36 -20.37 -5.05
CA VAL A 127 10.60 -19.26 -5.60
C VAL A 127 9.22 -19.13 -4.92
N LYS A 128 8.53 -20.25 -4.68
CA LYS A 128 7.28 -20.27 -3.94
C LYS A 128 7.44 -19.68 -2.52
N GLN A 129 8.53 -20.02 -1.83
CA GLN A 129 8.84 -19.42 -0.52
C GLN A 129 9.05 -17.91 -0.60
N GLU A 130 9.73 -17.43 -1.66
CA GLU A 130 9.94 -15.98 -1.85
C GLU A 130 8.63 -15.24 -2.15
N LEU A 131 7.71 -15.84 -2.90
CA LEU A 131 6.36 -15.30 -3.11
C LEU A 131 5.57 -15.25 -1.79
N TYR A 132 5.64 -16.30 -0.98
CA TYR A 132 4.96 -16.39 0.31
C TYR A 132 5.45 -15.31 1.31
N LYS A 133 6.74 -15.05 1.35
CA LYS A 133 7.32 -13.95 2.16
C LYS A 133 6.77 -12.57 1.75
N ARG A 134 6.33 -12.44 0.51
CA ARG A 134 5.73 -11.20 -0.03
C ARG A 134 4.21 -11.17 0.09
N GLY A 135 3.63 -12.18 0.74
CA GLY A 135 2.19 -12.30 0.93
C GLY A 135 1.43 -12.82 -0.29
N ILE A 136 2.14 -13.23 -1.36
CA ILE A 136 1.52 -13.82 -2.55
C ILE A 136 1.44 -15.34 -2.36
N ARG A 137 0.23 -15.83 -2.19
CA ARG A 137 -0.04 -17.23 -1.83
C ARG A 137 -1.11 -17.84 -2.71
N GLY A 138 -1.30 -19.16 -2.55
CA GLY A 138 -2.37 -19.92 -3.21
C GLY A 138 -2.27 -19.86 -4.73
N ARG A 139 -3.42 -19.72 -5.36
CA ARG A 139 -3.59 -19.87 -6.81
C ARG A 139 -2.66 -18.97 -7.63
N ILE A 140 -2.49 -17.70 -7.27
CA ILE A 140 -1.62 -16.77 -8.01
C ILE A 140 -0.16 -17.25 -8.01
N ALA A 141 0.35 -17.67 -6.85
CA ALA A 141 1.72 -18.17 -6.74
C ALA A 141 1.92 -19.47 -7.56
N ASP A 142 0.96 -20.37 -7.50
CA ASP A 142 1.05 -21.66 -8.19
C ASP A 142 0.96 -21.49 -9.70
N GLU A 143 0.00 -20.73 -10.21
CA GLU A 143 -0.16 -20.44 -11.64
C GLU A 143 1.07 -19.76 -12.25
N VAL A 144 1.60 -18.70 -11.59
CA VAL A 144 2.74 -17.97 -12.13
C VAL A 144 4.01 -18.83 -12.11
N ILE A 145 4.19 -19.70 -11.12
CA ILE A 145 5.32 -20.65 -11.12
C ILE A 145 5.15 -21.65 -12.25
N GLU A 146 3.95 -22.23 -12.43
CA GLU A 146 3.66 -23.22 -13.46
C GLU A 146 3.88 -22.67 -14.87
N GLU A 147 3.48 -21.45 -15.14
CA GLU A 147 3.72 -20.72 -16.39
C GLU A 147 5.23 -20.57 -16.73
N ASN A 148 6.11 -20.69 -15.75
CA ASN A 148 7.56 -20.51 -15.89
C ASN A 148 8.37 -21.79 -15.66
N LEU A 149 7.74 -22.97 -15.68
CA LEU A 149 8.46 -24.24 -15.54
C LEU A 149 9.23 -24.63 -16.80
N ASP A 150 8.83 -24.15 -17.96
CA ASP A 150 9.55 -24.38 -19.20
C ASP A 150 10.99 -23.89 -19.08
N GLY A 151 11.96 -24.62 -19.66
CA GLY A 151 13.38 -24.28 -19.55
C GLY A 151 14.02 -24.63 -18.20
N LEU A 152 13.39 -25.43 -17.34
CA LEU A 152 13.94 -25.84 -16.05
C LEU A 152 15.28 -26.57 -16.21
N TYR A 153 15.41 -27.46 -17.21
CA TYR A 153 16.64 -28.19 -17.50
C TYR A 153 17.77 -27.25 -17.95
N GLU A 154 17.48 -26.30 -18.83
CA GLU A 154 18.46 -25.31 -19.29
C GLU A 154 18.98 -24.43 -18.13
N ARG A 155 18.09 -24.06 -17.21
CA ARG A 155 18.47 -23.33 -15.99
C ARG A 155 19.34 -24.18 -15.05
N LEU A 156 19.06 -25.47 -14.97
CA LEU A 156 19.86 -26.41 -14.20
C LEU A 156 21.28 -26.55 -14.79
N GLU A 157 21.41 -26.68 -16.10
CA GLU A 157 22.69 -26.70 -16.81
C GLU A 157 23.48 -25.42 -16.54
N LYS A 158 22.89 -24.24 -16.73
CA LYS A 158 23.50 -22.95 -16.38
C LYS A 158 23.96 -22.86 -14.92
N LEU A 159 23.21 -23.45 -14.00
CA LEU A 159 23.58 -23.48 -12.59
C LEU A 159 24.79 -24.37 -12.35
N ILE A 160 24.85 -25.55 -12.99
CA ILE A 160 25.96 -26.51 -12.94
C ILE A 160 27.22 -25.83 -13.50
N ASP A 161 27.12 -25.26 -14.70
CA ASP A 161 28.25 -24.56 -15.33
C ASP A 161 28.78 -23.44 -14.45
N ARG A 162 27.92 -22.58 -13.93
CA ARG A 162 28.33 -21.48 -13.04
C ARG A 162 29.00 -21.95 -11.76
N LYS A 163 28.61 -23.12 -11.26
CA LYS A 163 29.13 -23.65 -9.99
C LYS A 163 30.39 -24.51 -10.15
N TYR A 164 30.53 -25.19 -11.30
CA TYR A 164 31.58 -26.19 -11.51
C TYR A 164 32.51 -25.91 -12.69
N SER A 165 32.28 -24.87 -13.51
CA SER A 165 33.17 -24.49 -14.62
C SER A 165 34.54 -23.94 -14.18
N ALA A 166 34.73 -23.79 -12.87
CA ALA A 166 36.02 -23.35 -12.30
C ALA A 166 36.93 -24.52 -11.88
N TYR A 167 36.53 -25.76 -12.20
CA TYR A 167 37.30 -26.99 -11.99
C TYR A 167 37.58 -27.68 -13.34
#